data_6a7d9aa2092c041a92b0ff6a97df5a26
#
_entry.id   6a7d9aa2092c041a92b0ff6a97df5a26
#
_cell.length_a   1.000
_cell.length_b   1.000
_cell.length_c   1.000
_cell.angle_alpha   90.00
_cell.angle_beta   90.00
_cell.angle_gamma   90.00
#
_symmetry.space_group_name_H-M   'P 1'
#
loop_
_entity.id
_entity.type
_entity.pdbx_description
1 polymer ?
#
loop_
_entity_poly.entity_id
_entity_poly.type
_entity_poly.pdbx_seq_one_letter_code
_entity_poly.pdbx_strand_id
1 'polypeptide(L)'
;MSKGTIKIHSENILPIIKKWLYSEKDIFVRELVSNGCDAIFKLRTLTEDQPQNWRIDIHIDKENRKLTFSDNGIGMTAEEVEKYIAQIAFSGAEDFVKKYQSNKEEEQVIGHFGLGFYSAYMVAETVEIQTLSYQANAEPVQWVCDGSSTYSIEQGNKKERGTDIILTLSADEEEYLDAAKMNSILSYYCSFLPYPIYLNGSRINEHPPLWMKSPSDCTDQEYLHFYKLLFPGEADPLFWVHLNVDYPFHLKGILYFPQVSHETELKKESIKLFCNRVFVSDNCKDLLPDFLMILRGAIDSPDIPLNVSRSYLQMDKTVRQLGSHISKKIADRLSSLYESEKDKFLSYWEDIETIIKFGALQDDKFYERAKEFLVFKNSDNQWTTIAEYQSKHPNQAIYYTHEAGHFLELYKEKKIEVLWIRSSPIDQALIRMLEKKTGVNFKRIDAHMDEHILDPTKEKSLLDADGRSESAKLAEFFKKKLELDLEVEAKSLSSSNLPAFLLLKEEERRLRDSLAYHNRSSGSIKEFNSFIKPTFVVNTNNKLIQAIHHVGQTDPELAQQLVREVYDLASLSQREMDPEGLTDFITRSTSVLEKLVLKVSNP
;
A
#
# COMPACT_ATOMS: atom_id res chain seq x y z
N MET A 1 41.13 22.26 -35.02
CA MET A 1 39.90 21.62 -34.50
C MET A 1 39.04 21.30 -35.70
N SER A 2 38.85 20.02 -36.06
CA SER A 2 37.91 19.60 -37.10
C SER A 2 36.50 19.57 -36.51
N LYS A 3 35.59 20.33 -37.06
CA LYS A 3 34.16 20.22 -36.78
C LYS A 3 33.55 19.19 -37.72
N GLY A 4 32.95 18.15 -37.22
CA GLY A 4 32.22 17.16 -37.98
C GLY A 4 30.72 17.18 -37.61
N THR A 5 29.87 16.75 -38.54
CA THR A 5 28.45 16.53 -38.29
C THR A 5 28.22 15.02 -38.01
N ILE A 6 27.41 14.71 -36.99
CA ILE A 6 27.00 13.34 -36.72
C ILE A 6 26.07 12.89 -37.86
N LYS A 7 26.37 11.76 -38.46
CA LYS A 7 25.55 11.15 -39.52
C LYS A 7 24.74 9.99 -38.92
N ILE A 8 23.47 9.91 -39.25
CA ILE A 8 22.56 8.83 -38.82
C ILE A 8 22.37 7.92 -40.06
N HIS A 9 22.62 6.62 -39.89
CA HIS A 9 22.30 5.61 -40.89
C HIS A 9 20.89 5.07 -40.66
N SER A 10 19.92 5.49 -41.49
CA SER A 10 18.51 5.11 -41.40
C SER A 10 18.26 3.61 -41.44
N GLU A 11 19.09 2.87 -42.18
CA GLU A 11 19.03 1.40 -42.29
C GLU A 11 19.18 0.66 -40.96
N ASN A 12 19.81 1.28 -39.96
CA ASN A 12 20.02 0.70 -38.63
C ASN A 12 18.97 1.09 -37.62
N ILE A 13 18.15 2.13 -37.85
CA ILE A 13 17.21 2.66 -36.88
C ILE A 13 15.98 1.79 -36.78
N LEU A 14 15.37 1.37 -37.87
CA LEU A 14 14.20 0.51 -37.87
C LEU A 14 14.41 -0.84 -37.15
N PRO A 15 15.54 -1.55 -37.35
CA PRO A 15 15.89 -2.72 -36.56
C PRO A 15 16.01 -2.45 -35.06
N ILE A 16 16.52 -1.27 -34.68
CA ILE A 16 16.63 -0.87 -33.26
C ILE A 16 15.24 -0.63 -32.69
N ILE A 17 14.36 0.06 -33.41
CA ILE A 17 12.98 0.30 -33.00
C ILE A 17 12.24 -1.02 -32.82
N LYS A 18 12.34 -1.92 -33.82
CA LYS A 18 11.70 -3.25 -33.78
C LYS A 18 12.12 -4.09 -32.58
N LYS A 19 13.38 -4.04 -32.18
CA LYS A 19 13.98 -5.01 -31.25
C LYS A 19 14.21 -4.47 -29.84
N TRP A 20 14.37 -3.16 -29.67
CA TRP A 20 14.89 -2.57 -28.43
C TRP A 20 14.08 -1.40 -27.86
N LEU A 21 13.24 -0.76 -28.66
CA LEU A 21 12.53 0.43 -28.20
C LEU A 21 11.30 0.09 -27.35
N TYR A 22 10.63 -0.99 -27.69
CA TYR A 22 9.40 -1.41 -27.02
C TYR A 22 9.56 -2.79 -26.38
N SER A 23 9.10 -2.92 -25.13
CA SER A 23 9.15 -4.16 -24.35
C SER A 23 8.09 -5.19 -24.81
N GLU A 24 6.96 -4.69 -25.32
CA GLU A 24 5.80 -5.50 -25.74
C GLU A 24 5.34 -5.07 -27.13
N LYS A 25 4.98 -6.04 -27.96
CA LYS A 25 4.52 -5.77 -29.33
C LYS A 25 3.15 -5.09 -29.34
N ASP A 26 2.26 -5.44 -28.43
CA ASP A 26 0.88 -4.92 -28.33
C ASP A 26 0.81 -3.38 -28.28
N ILE A 27 1.91 -2.74 -27.91
CA ILE A 27 2.06 -1.28 -27.85
C ILE A 27 1.76 -0.60 -29.19
N PHE A 28 1.96 -1.29 -30.34
CA PHE A 28 1.65 -0.69 -31.64
C PHE A 28 0.19 -0.26 -31.75
N VAL A 29 -0.75 -1.02 -31.15
CA VAL A 29 -2.18 -0.68 -31.14
C VAL A 29 -2.40 0.64 -30.39
N ARG A 30 -1.80 0.78 -29.22
CA ARG A 30 -1.87 2.01 -28.42
C ARG A 30 -1.37 3.23 -29.18
N GLU A 31 -0.19 3.10 -29.82
CA GLU A 31 0.43 4.21 -30.53
C GLU A 31 -0.36 4.63 -31.77
N LEU A 32 -0.88 3.69 -32.56
CA LEU A 32 -1.67 4.01 -33.75
C LEU A 32 -3.02 4.63 -33.39
N VAL A 33 -3.71 4.11 -32.39
CA VAL A 33 -4.99 4.68 -31.91
C VAL A 33 -4.77 6.06 -31.29
N SER A 34 -3.68 6.26 -30.53
CA SER A 34 -3.32 7.57 -29.96
C SER A 34 -3.04 8.60 -31.06
N ASN A 35 -2.37 8.22 -32.14
CA ASN A 35 -2.14 9.10 -33.29
C ASN A 35 -3.45 9.49 -33.98
N GLY A 36 -4.43 8.59 -34.07
CA GLY A 36 -5.77 8.89 -34.55
C GLY A 36 -6.50 9.89 -33.65
N CYS A 37 -6.39 9.74 -32.32
CA CYS A 37 -6.91 10.72 -31.36
C CYS A 37 -6.28 12.09 -31.56
N ASP A 38 -4.96 12.16 -31.74
CA ASP A 38 -4.26 13.41 -31.97
C ASP A 38 -4.65 14.08 -33.30
N ALA A 39 -4.88 13.28 -34.34
CA ALA A 39 -5.36 13.79 -35.62
C ALA A 39 -6.77 14.41 -35.52
N ILE A 40 -7.67 13.80 -34.75
CA ILE A 40 -9.00 14.35 -34.47
C ILE A 40 -8.89 15.61 -33.60
N PHE A 41 -8.07 15.57 -32.53
CA PHE A 41 -7.86 16.71 -31.64
C PHE A 41 -7.32 17.95 -32.40
N LYS A 42 -6.32 17.77 -33.26
CA LYS A 42 -5.76 18.85 -34.10
C LYS A 42 -6.81 19.47 -35.00
N LEU A 43 -7.64 18.67 -35.65
CA LEU A 43 -8.71 19.17 -36.50
C LEU A 43 -9.74 19.95 -35.69
N ARG A 44 -10.16 19.42 -34.54
CA ARG A 44 -11.14 20.06 -33.65
C ARG A 44 -10.64 21.42 -33.14
N THR A 45 -9.35 21.54 -32.86
CA THR A 45 -8.74 22.82 -32.44
C THR A 45 -8.69 23.86 -33.57
N LEU A 46 -8.62 23.41 -34.83
CA LEU A 46 -8.54 24.31 -36.00
C LEU A 46 -9.90 24.70 -36.56
N THR A 47 -10.97 23.96 -36.30
CA THR A 47 -12.29 24.14 -36.87
C THR A 47 -13.32 24.39 -35.77
N GLU A 48 -13.75 25.66 -35.59
CA GLU A 48 -14.61 26.07 -34.47
C GLU A 48 -16.06 25.53 -34.53
N ASP A 49 -16.56 25.07 -35.68
CA ASP A 49 -18.00 24.79 -35.87
C ASP A 49 -18.26 23.52 -36.69
N GLN A 50 -18.26 22.33 -36.07
CA GLN A 50 -19.00 21.22 -36.67
C GLN A 50 -19.41 20.15 -35.64
N PRO A 51 -20.70 19.71 -35.59
CA PRO A 51 -21.10 18.49 -34.94
C PRO A 51 -20.51 17.32 -35.72
N GLN A 52 -19.45 16.73 -35.21
CA GLN A 52 -18.68 15.75 -35.95
C GLN A 52 -18.83 14.39 -35.27
N ASN A 53 -19.12 13.42 -36.11
CA ASN A 53 -19.08 12.01 -35.71
C ASN A 53 -17.60 11.55 -35.62
N TRP A 54 -16.85 12.11 -34.65
CA TRP A 54 -15.47 11.75 -34.44
C TRP A 54 -15.35 10.28 -34.09
N ARG A 55 -14.46 9.55 -34.77
CA ARG A 55 -14.30 8.11 -34.55
C ARG A 55 -12.95 7.59 -35.04
N ILE A 56 -12.56 6.49 -34.46
CA ILE A 56 -11.44 5.66 -34.90
C ILE A 56 -12.01 4.27 -35.13
N ASP A 57 -11.79 3.73 -36.31
CA ASP A 57 -12.25 2.40 -36.70
C ASP A 57 -11.09 1.47 -36.90
N ILE A 58 -11.14 0.31 -36.26
CA ILE A 58 -10.18 -0.78 -36.48
C ILE A 58 -10.92 -1.90 -37.21
N HIS A 59 -10.37 -2.29 -38.37
CA HIS A 59 -10.91 -3.35 -39.20
C HIS A 59 -9.91 -4.49 -39.41
N ILE A 60 -10.37 -5.73 -39.22
CA ILE A 60 -9.59 -6.95 -39.37
C ILE A 60 -10.02 -7.66 -40.65
N ASP A 61 -9.09 -7.83 -41.60
CA ASP A 61 -9.25 -8.64 -42.80
C ASP A 61 -8.32 -9.86 -42.70
N LYS A 62 -8.88 -10.98 -42.24
CA LYS A 62 -8.13 -12.23 -42.06
C LYS A 62 -7.64 -12.84 -43.35
N GLU A 63 -8.41 -12.70 -44.44
CA GLU A 63 -8.09 -13.34 -45.71
C GLU A 63 -6.82 -12.74 -46.36
N ASN A 64 -6.70 -11.41 -46.24
CA ASN A 64 -5.56 -10.67 -46.78
C ASN A 64 -4.46 -10.39 -45.76
N ARG A 65 -4.59 -10.90 -44.50
CA ARG A 65 -3.70 -10.62 -43.37
C ARG A 65 -3.56 -9.12 -43.10
N LYS A 66 -4.63 -8.36 -43.27
CA LYS A 66 -4.61 -6.89 -43.09
C LYS A 66 -5.31 -6.46 -41.82
N LEU A 67 -4.71 -5.49 -41.14
CA LEU A 67 -5.24 -4.77 -40.00
C LEU A 67 -5.25 -3.28 -40.34
N THR A 68 -6.42 -2.65 -40.35
CA THR A 68 -6.57 -1.25 -40.74
C THR A 68 -7.00 -0.40 -39.54
N PHE A 69 -6.32 0.71 -39.30
CA PHE A 69 -6.67 1.75 -38.34
C PHE A 69 -7.07 2.99 -39.11
N SER A 70 -8.33 3.43 -38.98
CA SER A 70 -8.90 4.55 -39.70
C SER A 70 -9.33 5.64 -38.73
N ASP A 71 -8.92 6.87 -38.94
CA ASP A 71 -9.42 8.06 -38.26
C ASP A 71 -10.08 9.02 -39.25
N ASN A 72 -11.01 9.82 -38.74
CA ASN A 72 -11.63 10.92 -39.52
C ASN A 72 -11.10 12.29 -39.06
N GLY A 73 -9.85 12.34 -38.65
CA GLY A 73 -9.15 13.53 -38.19
C GLY A 73 -8.67 14.46 -39.31
N ILE A 74 -7.58 15.16 -39.06
CA ILE A 74 -7.04 16.23 -39.93
C ILE A 74 -6.55 15.76 -41.28
N GLY A 75 -6.12 14.47 -41.40
CA GLY A 75 -5.44 13.96 -42.59
C GLY A 75 -4.12 14.65 -42.88
N MET A 76 -3.47 14.31 -44.02
CA MET A 76 -2.16 14.84 -44.40
C MET A 76 -2.10 15.09 -45.90
N THR A 77 -1.35 16.14 -46.30
CA THR A 77 -0.91 16.38 -47.69
C THR A 77 0.35 15.55 -47.97
N ALA A 78 0.80 15.48 -49.25
CA ALA A 78 2.01 14.76 -49.62
C ALA A 78 3.24 15.33 -48.89
N GLU A 79 3.36 16.64 -48.78
CA GLU A 79 4.47 17.31 -48.06
C GLU A 79 4.42 17.01 -46.54
N GLU A 80 3.22 16.90 -45.97
CA GLU A 80 3.05 16.53 -44.56
C GLU A 80 3.40 15.07 -44.32
N VAL A 81 3.09 14.16 -45.24
CA VAL A 81 3.52 12.76 -45.19
C VAL A 81 5.05 12.66 -45.24
N GLU A 82 5.71 13.35 -46.17
CA GLU A 82 7.17 13.40 -46.23
C GLU A 82 7.79 13.97 -44.93
N LYS A 83 7.16 14.98 -44.36
CA LYS A 83 7.68 15.66 -43.16
C LYS A 83 7.46 14.86 -41.87
N TYR A 84 6.26 14.27 -41.67
CA TYR A 84 5.88 13.67 -40.39
C TYR A 84 5.95 12.16 -40.36
N ILE A 85 5.93 11.51 -41.54
CA ILE A 85 5.98 10.05 -41.64
C ILE A 85 7.36 9.57 -42.14
N ALA A 86 7.94 10.24 -43.15
CA ALA A 86 9.20 9.81 -43.70
C ALA A 86 10.45 10.29 -42.92
N GLN A 87 10.28 11.19 -41.93
CA GLN A 87 11.36 11.65 -41.05
C GLN A 87 11.21 11.04 -39.66
N ILE A 88 12.09 10.09 -39.34
CA ILE A 88 12.12 9.40 -38.04
C ILE A 88 12.46 10.39 -36.92
N ALA A 89 11.76 10.29 -35.77
CA ALA A 89 11.92 11.15 -34.60
C ALA A 89 11.61 12.64 -34.86
N PHE A 90 10.78 12.93 -35.85
CA PHE A 90 10.24 14.26 -36.09
C PHE A 90 8.74 14.28 -35.71
N SER A 91 8.39 15.09 -34.72
CA SER A 91 7.00 15.23 -34.25
C SER A 91 6.49 16.65 -34.51
N GLY A 92 5.36 16.76 -35.24
CA GLY A 92 4.63 18.02 -35.40
C GLY A 92 3.81 18.41 -34.17
N ALA A 93 3.85 17.62 -33.10
CA ALA A 93 3.08 17.87 -31.86
C ALA A 93 3.56 19.13 -31.14
N GLU A 94 4.89 19.28 -30.95
CA GLU A 94 5.44 20.47 -30.28
C GLU A 94 5.15 21.78 -31.06
N ASP A 95 5.26 21.74 -32.37
CA ASP A 95 4.99 22.92 -33.21
C ASP A 95 3.51 23.29 -33.16
N PHE A 96 2.63 22.28 -33.12
CA PHE A 96 1.18 22.48 -32.99
C PHE A 96 0.82 23.05 -31.61
N VAL A 97 1.36 22.46 -30.53
CA VAL A 97 1.14 22.93 -29.15
C VAL A 97 1.58 24.38 -29.01
N LYS A 98 2.80 24.73 -29.45
CA LYS A 98 3.32 26.10 -29.37
C LYS A 98 2.47 27.12 -30.13
N LYS A 99 1.82 26.70 -31.24
CA LYS A 99 1.11 27.59 -32.13
C LYS A 99 -0.38 27.75 -31.80
N TYR A 100 -1.03 26.71 -31.31
CA TYR A 100 -2.48 26.62 -31.23
C TYR A 100 -3.03 26.30 -29.84
N GLN A 101 -2.26 25.66 -28.96
CA GLN A 101 -2.78 25.24 -27.65
C GLN A 101 -2.77 26.43 -26.67
N SER A 102 -3.95 26.87 -26.25
CA SER A 102 -4.10 27.78 -25.12
C SER A 102 -3.97 26.99 -23.82
N ASN A 103 -3.37 27.56 -22.76
CA ASN A 103 -3.17 26.95 -21.44
C ASN A 103 -4.46 26.51 -20.71
N LYS A 104 -5.61 26.55 -21.37
CA LYS A 104 -6.94 26.28 -20.80
C LYS A 104 -7.62 25.02 -21.33
N GLU A 105 -7.03 24.31 -22.29
CA GLU A 105 -7.65 23.12 -22.84
C GLU A 105 -7.31 21.91 -21.99
N GLU A 106 -8.35 21.18 -21.55
CA GLU A 106 -8.21 19.95 -20.77
C GLU A 106 -7.66 18.77 -21.59
N GLU A 107 -7.72 18.85 -22.91
CA GLU A 107 -7.19 17.85 -23.84
C GLU A 107 -5.83 18.31 -24.35
N GLN A 108 -4.85 17.44 -24.31
CA GLN A 108 -3.48 17.68 -24.80
C GLN A 108 -3.12 16.64 -25.86
N VAL A 109 -2.19 17.01 -26.74
CA VAL A 109 -1.62 16.07 -27.71
C VAL A 109 -0.96 14.90 -26.97
N ILE A 110 -1.27 13.69 -27.40
CA ILE A 110 -0.77 12.46 -26.78
C ILE A 110 0.66 12.15 -27.28
N GLY A 111 0.90 12.27 -28.59
CA GLY A 111 2.16 11.89 -29.24
C GLY A 111 3.22 12.99 -29.22
N HIS A 112 4.39 12.74 -28.59
CA HIS A 112 5.46 13.74 -28.48
C HIS A 112 6.75 13.38 -29.24
N PHE A 113 7.05 12.08 -29.45
CA PHE A 113 8.40 11.64 -29.85
C PHE A 113 8.58 11.39 -31.36
N GLY A 114 7.50 11.35 -32.16
CA GLY A 114 7.58 11.03 -33.59
C GLY A 114 8.09 9.62 -33.91
N LEU A 115 7.96 8.70 -32.95
CA LEU A 115 8.41 7.30 -33.08
C LEU A 115 7.27 6.29 -32.99
N GLY A 116 6.11 6.66 -32.44
CA GLY A 116 4.99 5.75 -32.19
C GLY A 116 4.49 5.05 -33.45
N PHE A 117 4.41 5.77 -34.59
CA PHE A 117 4.01 5.19 -35.87
C PHE A 117 4.87 3.99 -36.28
N TYR A 118 6.18 4.06 -36.05
CA TYR A 118 7.12 3.00 -36.46
C TYR A 118 6.99 1.71 -35.65
N SER A 119 6.24 1.72 -34.53
CA SER A 119 5.89 0.50 -33.80
C SER A 119 5.08 -0.49 -34.68
N ALA A 120 4.37 0.00 -35.69
CA ALA A 120 3.66 -0.83 -36.67
C ALA A 120 4.56 -1.89 -37.31
N TYR A 121 5.83 -1.59 -37.54
CA TYR A 121 6.79 -2.52 -38.13
C TYR A 121 7.24 -3.66 -37.19
N MET A 122 6.80 -3.66 -35.94
CA MET A 122 7.01 -4.79 -35.02
C MET A 122 6.18 -6.01 -35.46
N VAL A 123 5.06 -5.77 -36.12
CA VAL A 123 4.08 -6.80 -36.52
C VAL A 123 3.82 -6.85 -38.02
N ALA A 124 4.11 -5.78 -38.76
CA ALA A 124 3.81 -5.66 -40.18
C ALA A 124 5.03 -5.87 -41.05
N GLU A 125 4.84 -6.59 -42.19
CA GLU A 125 5.78 -6.66 -43.31
C GLU A 125 5.71 -5.38 -44.14
N THR A 126 4.48 -4.84 -44.34
CA THR A 126 4.27 -3.64 -45.14
C THR A 126 3.27 -2.75 -44.43
N VAL A 127 3.54 -1.45 -44.41
CA VAL A 127 2.64 -0.42 -43.93
C VAL A 127 2.24 0.48 -45.08
N GLU A 128 0.94 0.61 -45.30
CA GLU A 128 0.35 1.50 -46.28
C GLU A 128 -0.44 2.60 -45.55
N ILE A 129 -0.31 3.85 -45.98
CA ILE A 129 -1.10 4.99 -45.52
C ILE A 129 -1.92 5.52 -46.68
N GLN A 130 -3.23 5.61 -46.48
CA GLN A 130 -4.16 6.32 -47.36
C GLN A 130 -4.68 7.54 -46.61
N THR A 131 -4.41 8.75 -47.09
CA THR A 131 -4.78 9.96 -46.35
C THR A 131 -5.33 11.08 -47.25
N LEU A 132 -6.24 11.86 -46.70
CA LEU A 132 -6.77 13.07 -47.35
C LEU A 132 -6.83 14.19 -46.31
N SER A 133 -6.10 15.29 -46.57
CA SER A 133 -6.08 16.45 -45.70
C SER A 133 -7.41 17.19 -45.66
N TYR A 134 -7.74 17.83 -44.53
CA TYR A 134 -8.89 18.70 -44.37
C TYR A 134 -8.80 20.00 -45.20
N GLN A 135 -7.63 20.32 -45.71
CA GLN A 135 -7.39 21.53 -46.49
C GLN A 135 -8.20 21.51 -47.79
N ALA A 136 -8.75 22.67 -48.16
CA ALA A 136 -9.49 22.80 -49.38
C ALA A 136 -8.61 22.45 -50.60
N ASN A 137 -9.13 21.64 -51.53
CA ASN A 137 -8.46 21.17 -52.75
C ASN A 137 -7.22 20.26 -52.48
N ALA A 138 -7.09 19.67 -51.29
CA ALA A 138 -6.08 18.66 -51.07
C ALA A 138 -6.35 17.41 -51.93
N GLU A 139 -5.31 16.83 -52.50
CA GLU A 139 -5.38 15.56 -53.20
C GLU A 139 -5.13 14.38 -52.24
N PRO A 140 -5.82 13.24 -52.46
CA PRO A 140 -5.57 12.04 -51.65
C PRO A 140 -4.17 11.49 -51.93
N VAL A 141 -3.51 11.02 -50.87
CA VAL A 141 -2.13 10.53 -50.93
C VAL A 141 -2.07 9.08 -50.45
N GLN A 142 -1.34 8.24 -51.19
CA GLN A 142 -0.94 6.91 -50.77
C GLN A 142 0.56 6.88 -50.53
N TRP A 143 0.95 6.37 -49.36
CA TRP A 143 2.35 6.11 -49.00
C TRP A 143 2.50 4.65 -48.64
N VAL A 144 3.56 4.00 -49.11
CA VAL A 144 3.83 2.57 -48.87
C VAL A 144 5.30 2.37 -48.52
N CYS A 145 5.57 1.58 -47.46
CA CYS A 145 6.93 1.17 -47.08
C CYS A 145 6.91 -0.24 -46.48
N ASP A 146 7.91 -1.04 -46.86
CA ASP A 146 8.13 -2.40 -46.38
C ASP A 146 9.05 -2.48 -45.15
N GLY A 147 9.31 -1.34 -44.49
CA GLY A 147 10.23 -1.26 -43.37
C GLY A 147 11.70 -1.17 -43.77
N SER A 148 11.99 -1.00 -45.05
CA SER A 148 13.31 -0.61 -45.57
C SER A 148 13.53 0.91 -45.46
N SER A 149 14.65 1.40 -45.98
CA SER A 149 14.95 2.85 -46.05
C SER A 149 14.24 3.56 -47.21
N THR A 150 13.48 2.83 -48.02
CA THR A 150 12.78 3.36 -49.20
C THR A 150 11.27 3.26 -49.05
N TYR A 151 10.58 4.24 -49.59
CA TYR A 151 9.12 4.31 -49.62
C TYR A 151 8.63 4.81 -50.98
N SER A 152 7.36 4.59 -51.31
CA SER A 152 6.69 5.22 -52.44
C SER A 152 5.61 6.16 -51.99
N ILE A 153 5.43 7.28 -52.72
CA ILE A 153 4.28 8.19 -52.56
C ILE A 153 3.61 8.28 -53.94
N GLU A 154 2.30 8.03 -53.97
CA GLU A 154 1.49 8.07 -55.15
C GLU A 154 0.16 8.76 -54.85
N GLN A 155 -0.63 9.06 -55.88
CA GLN A 155 -1.98 9.55 -55.71
C GLN A 155 -2.84 8.46 -55.07
N GLY A 156 -3.50 8.81 -53.95
CA GLY A 156 -4.36 7.90 -53.20
C GLY A 156 -5.77 7.81 -53.71
N ASN A 157 -6.58 6.96 -53.10
CA ASN A 157 -7.99 6.73 -53.47
C ASN A 157 -8.98 7.18 -52.38
N LYS A 158 -8.53 7.76 -51.29
CA LYS A 158 -9.38 8.19 -50.15
C LYS A 158 -10.28 9.33 -50.57
N LYS A 159 -11.59 9.19 -50.27
CA LYS A 159 -12.62 10.17 -50.67
C LYS A 159 -13.04 11.13 -49.58
N GLU A 160 -12.82 10.72 -48.34
CA GLU A 160 -13.15 11.48 -47.16
C GLU A 160 -11.87 11.85 -46.41
N ARG A 161 -11.88 13.00 -45.70
CA ARG A 161 -10.73 13.43 -44.88
C ARG A 161 -10.40 12.39 -43.81
N GLY A 162 -9.16 12.37 -43.39
CA GLY A 162 -8.63 11.49 -42.34
C GLY A 162 -7.55 10.57 -42.88
N THR A 163 -7.17 9.59 -42.08
CA THR A 163 -6.06 8.68 -42.40
C THR A 163 -6.45 7.25 -42.14
N ASP A 164 -6.12 6.35 -43.08
CA ASP A 164 -6.15 4.90 -42.93
C ASP A 164 -4.72 4.41 -42.88
N ILE A 165 -4.35 3.71 -41.83
CA ILE A 165 -3.07 3.02 -41.67
C ILE A 165 -3.37 1.53 -41.82
N ILE A 166 -2.87 0.93 -42.91
CA ILE A 166 -3.14 -0.44 -43.32
C ILE A 166 -1.86 -1.26 -43.10
N LEU A 167 -1.91 -2.21 -42.19
CA LEU A 167 -0.82 -3.10 -41.87
C LEU A 167 -1.02 -4.44 -42.58
N THR A 168 -0.09 -4.87 -43.41
CA THR A 168 -0.04 -6.25 -43.85
C THR A 168 0.86 -7.01 -42.86
N LEU A 169 0.24 -7.88 -42.06
CA LEU A 169 0.91 -8.54 -40.94
C LEU A 169 1.88 -9.63 -41.43
N SER A 170 3.01 -9.77 -40.73
CA SER A 170 3.93 -10.87 -40.89
C SER A 170 3.25 -12.19 -40.53
N ALA A 171 3.68 -13.30 -41.18
CA ALA A 171 3.08 -14.62 -40.96
C ALA A 171 3.15 -15.06 -39.47
N ASP A 172 4.18 -14.65 -38.75
CA ASP A 172 4.36 -14.98 -37.33
C ASP A 172 3.48 -14.12 -36.38
N GLU A 173 2.76 -13.12 -36.91
CA GLU A 173 1.99 -12.15 -36.14
C GLU A 173 0.47 -12.23 -36.43
N GLU A 174 0.01 -13.32 -37.00
CA GLU A 174 -1.41 -13.55 -37.36
C GLU A 174 -2.34 -13.56 -36.12
N GLU A 175 -1.79 -13.71 -34.93
CA GLU A 175 -2.55 -13.62 -33.69
C GLU A 175 -3.29 -12.28 -33.52
N TYR A 176 -2.79 -11.18 -34.10
CA TYR A 176 -3.45 -9.86 -34.09
C TYR A 176 -4.65 -9.76 -35.03
N LEU A 177 -4.87 -10.77 -35.87
CA LEU A 177 -6.12 -10.91 -36.67
C LEU A 177 -7.25 -11.57 -35.87
N ASP A 178 -6.98 -12.03 -34.63
CA ASP A 178 -8.04 -12.50 -33.73
C ASP A 178 -8.78 -11.33 -33.10
N ALA A 179 -10.09 -11.27 -33.32
CA ALA A 179 -10.92 -10.18 -32.80
C ALA A 179 -11.01 -10.15 -31.27
N ALA A 180 -10.93 -11.30 -30.61
CA ALA A 180 -10.97 -11.36 -29.14
C ALA A 180 -9.67 -10.83 -28.54
N LYS A 181 -8.51 -11.21 -29.10
CA LYS A 181 -7.22 -10.66 -28.71
C LYS A 181 -7.16 -9.15 -28.95
N MET A 182 -7.54 -8.69 -30.12
CA MET A 182 -7.55 -7.25 -30.45
C MET A 182 -8.48 -6.46 -29.51
N ASN A 183 -9.66 -7.00 -29.21
CA ASN A 183 -10.58 -6.39 -28.25
C ASN A 183 -9.94 -6.28 -26.85
N SER A 184 -9.23 -7.31 -26.41
CA SER A 184 -8.53 -7.30 -25.13
C SER A 184 -7.45 -6.21 -25.08
N ILE A 185 -6.63 -6.10 -26.12
CA ILE A 185 -5.56 -5.09 -26.25
C ILE A 185 -6.16 -3.67 -26.28
N LEU A 186 -7.20 -3.44 -27.09
CA LEU A 186 -7.87 -2.14 -27.17
C LEU A 186 -8.52 -1.77 -25.83
N SER A 187 -9.17 -2.73 -25.17
CA SER A 187 -9.77 -2.50 -23.85
C SER A 187 -8.70 -2.20 -22.78
N TYR A 188 -7.53 -2.82 -22.87
CA TYR A 188 -6.45 -2.58 -21.91
C TYR A 188 -5.83 -1.19 -22.06
N TYR A 189 -5.48 -0.79 -23.29
CA TYR A 189 -4.75 0.46 -23.53
C TYR A 189 -5.65 1.68 -23.81
N CYS A 190 -6.84 1.48 -24.40
CA CYS A 190 -7.59 2.54 -25.06
C CYS A 190 -8.98 2.81 -24.45
N SER A 191 -9.38 2.10 -23.37
CA SER A 191 -10.73 2.20 -22.78
C SER A 191 -11.16 3.63 -22.40
N PHE A 192 -10.23 4.50 -22.09
CA PHE A 192 -10.53 5.85 -21.58
C PHE A 192 -10.14 6.98 -22.54
N LEU A 193 -9.72 6.63 -23.75
CA LEU A 193 -9.42 7.63 -24.78
C LEU A 193 -10.65 8.48 -25.13
N PRO A 194 -10.44 9.76 -25.52
CA PRO A 194 -11.53 10.74 -25.60
C PRO A 194 -12.50 10.53 -26.76
N TYR A 195 -12.08 9.84 -27.82
CA TYR A 195 -12.89 9.64 -29.01
C TYR A 195 -13.39 8.20 -29.16
N PRO A 196 -14.60 7.99 -29.72
CA PRO A 196 -15.14 6.65 -29.94
C PRO A 196 -14.23 5.75 -30.77
N ILE A 197 -13.95 4.55 -30.27
CA ILE A 197 -13.12 3.54 -30.91
C ILE A 197 -13.97 2.33 -31.21
N TYR A 198 -13.92 1.85 -32.46
CA TYR A 198 -14.70 0.72 -32.92
C TYR A 198 -13.79 -0.39 -33.47
N LEU A 199 -14.06 -1.63 -33.08
CA LEU A 199 -13.47 -2.82 -33.68
C LEU A 199 -14.51 -3.56 -34.49
N ASN A 200 -14.32 -3.65 -35.80
CA ASN A 200 -15.29 -4.25 -36.73
C ASN A 200 -16.75 -3.72 -36.53
N GLY A 201 -16.87 -2.44 -36.21
CA GLY A 201 -18.15 -1.77 -35.98
C GLY A 201 -18.70 -1.84 -34.55
N SER A 202 -18.06 -2.62 -33.65
CA SER A 202 -18.45 -2.69 -32.23
C SER A 202 -17.65 -1.68 -31.43
N ARG A 203 -18.32 -0.85 -30.61
CA ARG A 203 -17.66 0.17 -29.78
C ARG A 203 -16.90 -0.46 -28.62
N ILE A 204 -15.67 0.01 -28.35
CA ILE A 204 -14.79 -0.49 -27.31
C ILE A 204 -14.84 0.40 -26.06
N ASN A 205 -14.64 1.71 -26.20
CA ASN A 205 -14.55 2.66 -25.09
C ASN A 205 -15.92 3.29 -24.81
N GLU A 206 -16.83 2.52 -24.21
CA GLU A 206 -18.19 2.97 -23.93
C GLU A 206 -18.29 3.94 -22.76
N HIS A 207 -17.41 3.80 -21.78
CA HIS A 207 -17.47 4.53 -20.52
C HIS A 207 -16.38 5.59 -20.43
N PRO A 208 -16.73 6.88 -20.28
CA PRO A 208 -15.75 7.91 -20.01
C PRO A 208 -15.13 7.68 -18.61
N PRO A 209 -13.86 8.06 -18.40
CA PRO A 209 -13.22 7.91 -17.10
C PRO A 209 -13.89 8.84 -16.08
N LEU A 210 -14.28 8.29 -14.93
CA LEU A 210 -15.01 9.03 -13.89
C LEU A 210 -14.17 10.18 -13.32
N TRP A 211 -12.84 10.05 -13.30
CA TRP A 211 -11.95 11.12 -12.81
C TRP A 211 -11.95 12.41 -13.64
N MET A 212 -12.62 12.42 -14.80
CA MET A 212 -12.79 13.64 -15.59
C MET A 212 -13.98 14.48 -15.14
N LYS A 213 -14.89 13.92 -14.33
CA LYS A 213 -15.96 14.67 -13.68
C LYS A 213 -15.43 15.43 -12.46
N SER A 214 -16.07 16.55 -12.11
CA SER A 214 -15.81 17.17 -10.81
C SER A 214 -16.27 16.25 -9.67
N PRO A 215 -15.52 16.17 -8.57
CA PRO A 215 -15.93 15.37 -7.40
C PRO A 215 -17.35 15.68 -6.90
N SER A 216 -17.78 16.96 -7.00
CA SER A 216 -19.14 17.41 -6.62
C SER A 216 -20.26 16.85 -7.49
N ASP A 217 -19.93 16.42 -8.71
CA ASP A 217 -20.89 15.96 -9.71
C ASP A 217 -20.96 14.42 -9.78
N CYS A 218 -20.19 13.75 -8.91
CA CYS A 218 -20.12 12.30 -8.83
C CYS A 218 -20.97 11.77 -7.67
N THR A 219 -21.71 10.71 -7.91
CA THR A 219 -22.47 9.97 -6.90
C THR A 219 -21.69 8.76 -6.39
N ASP A 220 -21.99 8.29 -5.16
CA ASP A 220 -21.39 7.08 -4.59
C ASP A 220 -21.59 5.86 -5.50
N GLN A 221 -22.74 5.75 -6.17
CA GLN A 221 -23.02 4.66 -7.11
C GLN A 221 -22.10 4.70 -8.34
N GLU A 222 -21.78 5.89 -8.85
CA GLU A 222 -20.82 6.02 -9.96
C GLU A 222 -19.41 5.62 -9.53
N TYR A 223 -18.98 5.97 -8.31
CA TYR A 223 -17.69 5.52 -7.77
C TYR A 223 -17.62 3.99 -7.62
N LEU A 224 -18.65 3.36 -7.10
CA LEU A 224 -18.72 1.90 -6.95
C LEU A 224 -18.78 1.20 -8.32
N HIS A 225 -19.58 1.73 -9.26
CA HIS A 225 -19.64 1.19 -10.62
C HIS A 225 -18.28 1.28 -11.32
N PHE A 226 -17.61 2.43 -11.19
CA PHE A 226 -16.30 2.65 -11.80
C PHE A 226 -15.22 1.75 -11.16
N TYR A 227 -15.29 1.52 -9.85
CA TYR A 227 -14.41 0.56 -9.18
C TYR A 227 -14.57 -0.85 -9.75
N LYS A 228 -15.81 -1.32 -9.94
CA LYS A 228 -16.10 -2.64 -10.54
C LYS A 228 -15.65 -2.75 -11.99
N LEU A 229 -15.68 -1.65 -12.72
CA LEU A 229 -15.14 -1.59 -14.08
C LEU A 229 -13.61 -1.76 -14.10
N LEU A 230 -12.90 -1.12 -13.16
CA LEU A 230 -11.44 -1.22 -13.06
C LEU A 230 -10.97 -2.56 -12.48
N PHE A 231 -11.75 -3.13 -11.54
CA PHE A 231 -11.38 -4.32 -10.76
C PHE A 231 -12.57 -5.31 -10.68
N PRO A 232 -12.87 -6.01 -11.79
CA PRO A 232 -13.98 -6.96 -11.83
C PRO A 232 -13.79 -8.09 -10.82
N GLY A 233 -14.86 -8.43 -10.08
CA GLY A 233 -14.86 -9.53 -9.10
C GLY A 233 -14.27 -9.20 -7.72
N GLU A 234 -13.78 -7.98 -7.50
CA GLU A 234 -13.31 -7.55 -6.19
C GLU A 234 -14.46 -7.05 -5.30
N ALA A 235 -14.28 -7.15 -3.97
CA ALA A 235 -15.23 -6.61 -2.99
C ALA A 235 -15.32 -5.09 -3.08
N ASP A 236 -16.46 -4.52 -2.68
CA ASP A 236 -16.66 -3.07 -2.69
C ASP A 236 -15.61 -2.37 -1.81
N PRO A 237 -15.10 -1.20 -2.22
CA PRO A 237 -14.15 -0.44 -1.44
C PRO A 237 -14.81 0.19 -0.21
N LEU A 238 -14.02 0.47 0.82
CA LEU A 238 -14.48 1.16 2.03
C LEU A 238 -14.87 2.61 1.74
N PHE A 239 -14.02 3.31 1.03
CA PHE A 239 -14.19 4.68 0.56
C PHE A 239 -13.14 5.01 -0.50
N TRP A 240 -13.15 6.25 -0.99
CA TRP A 240 -12.26 6.70 -2.06
C TRP A 240 -11.76 8.13 -1.86
N VAL A 241 -10.69 8.43 -2.57
CA VAL A 241 -10.10 9.77 -2.70
C VAL A 241 -10.16 10.16 -4.17
N HIS A 242 -10.96 11.16 -4.53
CA HIS A 242 -10.98 11.72 -5.87
C HIS A 242 -9.93 12.82 -5.98
N LEU A 243 -8.93 12.58 -6.81
CA LEU A 243 -7.84 13.52 -7.10
C LEU A 243 -8.27 14.43 -8.26
N ASN A 244 -8.26 15.73 -8.02
CA ASN A 244 -8.49 16.75 -9.03
C ASN A 244 -7.63 17.97 -8.68
N VAL A 245 -6.48 18.09 -9.33
CA VAL A 245 -5.43 19.07 -9.03
C VAL A 245 -4.97 19.69 -10.33
N ASP A 246 -4.98 21.03 -10.42
CA ASP A 246 -4.57 21.79 -11.60
C ASP A 246 -3.27 22.58 -11.38
N TYR A 247 -2.79 22.67 -10.13
CA TYR A 247 -1.55 23.36 -9.79
C TYR A 247 -0.89 22.72 -8.55
N PRO A 248 0.45 22.56 -8.51
CA PRO A 248 1.49 22.97 -9.47
C PRO A 248 1.67 22.03 -10.67
N PHE A 249 0.90 20.99 -10.77
CA PHE A 249 0.85 20.02 -11.87
C PHE A 249 -0.60 19.54 -12.05
N HIS A 250 -0.87 18.99 -13.22
CA HIS A 250 -2.19 18.42 -13.51
C HIS A 250 -2.24 16.96 -13.04
N LEU A 251 -3.14 16.67 -12.12
CA LEU A 251 -3.31 15.35 -11.56
C LEU A 251 -4.78 15.05 -11.37
N LYS A 252 -5.29 14.08 -12.09
CA LYS A 252 -6.64 13.55 -11.94
C LYS A 252 -6.58 12.07 -11.56
N GLY A 253 -7.60 11.56 -10.91
CA GLY A 253 -7.61 10.15 -10.55
C GLY A 253 -8.58 9.82 -9.43
N ILE A 254 -8.78 8.53 -9.19
CA ILE A 254 -9.56 8.03 -8.07
C ILE A 254 -8.80 6.88 -7.42
N LEU A 255 -8.51 7.04 -6.14
CA LEU A 255 -7.87 6.02 -5.33
C LEU A 255 -8.89 5.46 -4.34
N TYR A 256 -8.99 4.15 -4.28
CA TYR A 256 -9.92 3.40 -3.44
C TYR A 256 -9.18 2.70 -2.30
N PHE A 257 -9.77 2.73 -1.12
CA PHE A 257 -9.34 1.95 0.03
C PHE A 257 -10.06 0.60 -0.01
N PRO A 258 -9.34 -0.51 -0.29
CA PRO A 258 -9.95 -1.82 -0.32
C PRO A 258 -10.21 -2.35 1.10
N GLN A 259 -11.14 -3.30 1.23
CA GLN A 259 -11.21 -4.14 2.41
C GLN A 259 -10.01 -5.10 2.41
N VAL A 260 -9.22 -5.08 3.48
CA VAL A 260 -8.05 -5.96 3.64
C VAL A 260 -8.49 -7.17 4.46
N SER A 261 -8.95 -8.24 3.81
CA SER A 261 -9.15 -9.50 4.50
C SER A 261 -7.79 -10.12 4.85
N HIS A 262 -7.68 -10.73 6.04
CA HIS A 262 -6.44 -11.37 6.52
C HIS A 262 -5.88 -12.48 5.61
N GLU A 263 -6.65 -12.94 4.63
CA GLU A 263 -6.29 -13.98 3.67
C GLU A 263 -5.91 -13.44 2.28
N THR A 264 -6.07 -12.14 2.04
CA THR A 264 -5.76 -11.58 0.73
C THR A 264 -4.24 -11.35 0.64
N GLU A 265 -3.56 -12.15 -0.16
CA GLU A 265 -2.22 -11.79 -0.64
C GLU A 265 -2.30 -10.38 -1.22
N LEU A 266 -1.52 -9.46 -0.68
CA LEU A 266 -1.42 -8.09 -1.17
C LEU A 266 -0.95 -8.15 -2.62
N LYS A 267 -1.88 -8.14 -3.57
CA LYS A 267 -1.58 -8.02 -5.00
C LYS A 267 -0.87 -6.68 -5.20
N LYS A 268 0.38 -6.73 -5.62
CA LYS A 268 1.29 -5.57 -5.69
C LYS A 268 0.98 -4.57 -6.80
N GLU A 269 0.03 -4.85 -7.70
CA GLU A 269 -0.22 -4.06 -8.92
C GLU A 269 -1.71 -3.69 -8.98
N SER A 270 -2.04 -2.62 -8.27
CA SER A 270 -3.45 -2.25 -8.04
C SER A 270 -3.79 -0.82 -8.48
N ILE A 271 -2.80 -0.01 -8.88
CA ILE A 271 -3.02 1.36 -9.33
C ILE A 271 -2.60 1.49 -10.78
N LYS A 272 -3.58 1.83 -11.62
CA LYS A 272 -3.40 2.01 -13.07
C LYS A 272 -2.98 3.45 -13.36
N LEU A 273 -1.85 3.61 -14.05
CA LEU A 273 -1.30 4.90 -14.44
C LEU A 273 -1.69 5.23 -15.86
N PHE A 274 -2.20 6.43 -16.04
CA PHE A 274 -2.56 7.01 -17.33
C PHE A 274 -1.79 8.31 -17.56
N CYS A 275 -1.58 8.64 -18.81
CA CYS A 275 -1.09 9.93 -19.28
C CYS A 275 -1.99 10.40 -20.43
N ASN A 276 -2.70 11.50 -20.24
CA ASN A 276 -3.72 11.95 -21.18
C ASN A 276 -4.73 10.84 -21.55
N ARG A 277 -5.22 10.10 -20.53
CA ARG A 277 -6.17 8.98 -20.64
C ARG A 277 -5.63 7.74 -21.36
N VAL A 278 -4.37 7.74 -21.77
CA VAL A 278 -3.68 6.57 -22.33
C VAL A 278 -3.07 5.75 -21.21
N PHE A 279 -3.35 4.46 -21.17
CA PHE A 279 -2.74 3.57 -20.19
C PHE A 279 -1.22 3.49 -20.39
N VAL A 280 -0.48 3.64 -19.30
CA VAL A 280 0.98 3.61 -19.26
C VAL A 280 1.48 2.34 -18.58
N SER A 281 1.07 2.13 -17.34
CA SER A 281 1.57 1.03 -16.49
C SER A 281 0.65 0.80 -15.30
N ASP A 282 0.68 -0.39 -14.75
CA ASP A 282 0.10 -0.74 -13.44
C ASP A 282 1.16 -0.78 -12.33
N ASN A 283 2.44 -0.58 -12.68
CA ASN A 283 3.55 -0.51 -11.72
C ASN A 283 3.87 0.95 -11.34
N CYS A 284 3.30 1.41 -10.22
CA CYS A 284 3.45 2.77 -9.70
C CYS A 284 4.49 2.90 -8.56
N LYS A 285 5.40 1.92 -8.39
CA LYS A 285 6.36 1.90 -7.26
C LYS A 285 7.21 3.16 -7.14
N ASP A 286 7.56 3.75 -8.28
CA ASP A 286 8.39 4.94 -8.31
C ASP A 286 7.59 6.24 -8.11
N LEU A 287 6.27 6.20 -8.32
CA LEU A 287 5.38 7.34 -8.18
C LEU A 287 4.84 7.48 -6.75
N LEU A 288 4.49 6.36 -6.13
CA LEU A 288 3.82 6.35 -4.84
C LEU A 288 4.72 5.78 -3.74
N PRO A 289 4.66 6.32 -2.52
CA PRO A 289 5.29 5.68 -1.36
C PRO A 289 4.74 4.27 -1.12
N ASP A 290 5.58 3.38 -0.59
CA ASP A 290 5.25 1.97 -0.38
C ASP A 290 3.97 1.75 0.43
N PHE A 291 3.70 2.60 1.42
CA PHE A 291 2.49 2.48 2.25
C PHE A 291 1.18 2.73 1.49
N LEU A 292 1.23 3.40 0.33
CA LEU A 292 0.09 3.64 -0.55
C LEU A 292 -0.11 2.57 -1.61
N MET A 293 0.83 1.63 -1.77
CA MET A 293 0.74 0.57 -2.77
C MET A 293 -0.38 -0.45 -2.50
N ILE A 294 -0.97 -0.42 -1.32
CA ILE A 294 -2.14 -1.24 -0.98
C ILE A 294 -3.44 -0.67 -1.58
N LEU A 295 -3.45 0.61 -1.95
CA LEU A 295 -4.61 1.26 -2.57
C LEU A 295 -4.82 0.72 -3.98
N ARG A 296 -6.05 0.87 -4.46
CA ARG A 296 -6.45 0.54 -5.83
C ARG A 296 -6.97 1.78 -6.54
N GLY A 297 -6.94 1.78 -7.86
CA GLY A 297 -7.51 2.92 -8.58
C GLY A 297 -6.82 3.26 -9.87
N ALA A 298 -6.99 4.52 -10.26
CA ALA A 298 -6.40 5.09 -11.45
C ALA A 298 -5.86 6.50 -11.17
N ILE A 299 -4.72 6.80 -11.75
CA ILE A 299 -4.07 8.12 -11.73
C ILE A 299 -3.82 8.53 -13.16
N ASP A 300 -4.17 9.76 -13.52
CA ASP A 300 -3.95 10.35 -14.84
C ASP A 300 -3.24 11.69 -14.68
N SER A 301 -2.07 11.84 -15.29
CA SER A 301 -1.31 13.08 -15.28
C SER A 301 -0.47 13.25 -16.54
N PRO A 302 -0.61 14.36 -17.26
CA PRO A 302 0.24 14.70 -18.40
C PRO A 302 1.66 15.08 -18.00
N ASP A 303 1.87 15.49 -16.75
CA ASP A 303 3.16 15.98 -16.23
C ASP A 303 4.11 14.85 -15.81
N ILE A 304 3.69 13.59 -15.99
CA ILE A 304 4.53 12.42 -15.69
C ILE A 304 5.58 12.26 -16.78
N PRO A 305 6.88 12.33 -16.43
CA PRO A 305 7.94 12.12 -17.39
C PRO A 305 8.02 10.64 -17.77
N LEU A 306 7.64 10.34 -19.00
CA LEU A 306 7.66 9.02 -19.57
C LEU A 306 8.91 8.82 -20.44
N ASN A 307 9.43 7.60 -20.51
CA ASN A 307 10.40 7.24 -21.51
C ASN A 307 9.75 7.23 -22.91
N VAL A 308 10.55 7.05 -23.94
CA VAL A 308 10.08 7.08 -25.34
C VAL A 308 9.01 6.02 -25.62
N SER A 309 9.13 4.84 -25.01
CA SER A 309 8.14 3.75 -25.14
C SER A 309 6.92 3.92 -24.20
N ARG A 310 6.90 4.94 -23.36
CA ARG A 310 5.86 5.17 -22.34
C ARG A 310 5.58 3.97 -21.43
N SER A 311 6.53 3.06 -21.29
CA SER A 311 6.39 1.86 -20.47
C SER A 311 6.99 2.02 -19.06
N TYR A 312 7.81 3.04 -18.85
CA TYR A 312 8.49 3.29 -17.58
C TYR A 312 8.51 4.79 -17.24
N LEU A 313 8.40 5.05 -15.94
CA LEU A 313 8.58 6.39 -15.37
C LEU A 313 10.06 6.77 -15.36
N GLN A 314 10.36 8.01 -15.72
CA GLN A 314 11.68 8.59 -15.46
C GLN A 314 11.67 9.22 -14.08
N MET A 315 12.50 8.68 -13.19
CA MET A 315 12.61 9.18 -11.82
C MET A 315 13.23 10.56 -11.80
N ASP A 316 12.40 11.58 -11.67
CA ASP A 316 12.81 12.96 -11.53
C ASP A 316 12.18 13.64 -10.29
N LYS A 317 12.39 14.94 -10.18
CA LYS A 317 11.83 15.76 -9.10
C LYS A 317 10.30 15.83 -9.16
N THR A 318 9.71 15.81 -10.36
CA THR A 318 8.26 15.91 -10.59
C THR A 318 7.54 14.69 -10.04
N VAL A 319 8.04 13.50 -10.32
CA VAL A 319 7.48 12.23 -9.82
C VAL A 319 7.42 12.23 -8.28
N ARG A 320 8.51 12.65 -7.61
CA ARG A 320 8.54 12.74 -6.14
C ARG A 320 7.56 13.77 -5.59
N GLN A 321 7.39 14.89 -6.28
CA GLN A 321 6.43 15.92 -5.89
C GLN A 321 4.99 15.44 -6.04
N LEU A 322 4.66 14.71 -7.11
CA LEU A 322 3.37 14.08 -7.34
C LEU A 322 3.05 13.09 -6.21
N GLY A 323 3.98 12.18 -5.89
CA GLY A 323 3.81 11.22 -4.79
C GLY A 323 3.56 11.89 -3.45
N SER A 324 4.33 12.92 -3.11
CA SER A 324 4.12 13.70 -1.88
C SER A 324 2.77 14.43 -1.85
N HIS A 325 2.30 14.91 -2.99
CA HIS A 325 0.98 15.55 -3.08
C HIS A 325 -0.16 14.56 -2.91
N ILE A 326 -0.05 13.37 -3.52
CA ILE A 326 -1.02 12.30 -3.36
C ILE A 326 -1.10 11.87 -1.89
N SER A 327 0.06 11.66 -1.23
CA SER A 327 0.13 11.35 0.21
C SER A 327 -0.60 12.40 1.05
N LYS A 328 -0.40 13.69 0.72
CA LYS A 328 -1.11 14.79 1.38
C LYS A 328 -2.62 14.69 1.20
N LYS A 329 -3.11 14.51 -0.03
CA LYS A 329 -4.55 14.41 -0.34
C LYS A 329 -5.21 13.22 0.37
N ILE A 330 -4.49 12.11 0.49
CA ILE A 330 -4.94 10.93 1.25
C ILE A 330 -5.05 11.26 2.74
N ALA A 331 -4.04 11.89 3.32
CA ALA A 331 -4.09 12.30 4.72
C ALA A 331 -5.22 13.30 4.99
N ASP A 332 -5.41 14.29 4.11
CA ASP A 332 -6.50 15.27 4.21
C ASP A 332 -7.88 14.58 4.15
N ARG A 333 -8.06 13.55 3.30
CA ARG A 333 -9.32 12.77 3.22
C ARG A 333 -9.56 11.94 4.48
N LEU A 334 -8.51 11.29 5.01
CA LEU A 334 -8.60 10.53 6.25
C LEU A 334 -8.95 11.45 7.45
N SER A 335 -8.34 12.63 7.54
CA SER A 335 -8.68 13.65 8.55
C SER A 335 -10.14 14.08 8.44
N SER A 336 -10.59 14.43 7.23
CA SER A 336 -11.98 14.81 6.98
C SER A 336 -12.97 13.70 7.36
N LEU A 337 -12.65 12.44 7.06
CA LEU A 337 -13.50 11.30 7.44
C LEU A 337 -13.55 11.13 8.96
N TYR A 338 -12.41 11.29 9.65
CA TYR A 338 -12.34 11.22 11.10
C TYR A 338 -13.13 12.35 11.78
N GLU A 339 -13.09 13.56 11.23
CA GLU A 339 -13.78 14.73 11.78
C GLU A 339 -15.30 14.69 11.52
N SER A 340 -15.71 14.31 10.30
CA SER A 340 -17.12 14.41 9.86
C SER A 340 -17.92 13.12 10.07
N GLU A 341 -17.27 11.94 10.02
CA GLU A 341 -17.90 10.62 10.06
C GLU A 341 -17.10 9.68 10.98
N LYS A 342 -16.85 10.11 12.24
CA LYS A 342 -15.94 9.42 13.18
C LYS A 342 -16.29 7.95 13.37
N ASP A 343 -17.55 7.61 13.55
CA ASP A 343 -17.99 6.22 13.77
C ASP A 343 -17.68 5.34 12.56
N LYS A 344 -17.85 5.88 11.36
CA LYS A 344 -17.52 5.18 10.10
C LYS A 344 -16.02 5.00 9.96
N PHE A 345 -15.21 6.03 10.24
CA PHE A 345 -13.76 5.93 10.28
C PHE A 345 -13.28 4.83 11.24
N LEU A 346 -13.83 4.80 12.45
CA LEU A 346 -13.48 3.81 13.47
C LEU A 346 -13.92 2.39 13.07
N SER A 347 -15.03 2.24 12.34
CA SER A 347 -15.45 0.93 11.83
C SER A 347 -14.51 0.38 10.75
N TYR A 348 -13.78 1.26 10.06
CA TYR A 348 -12.78 0.89 9.04
C TYR A 348 -11.37 0.72 9.60
N TRP A 349 -11.17 1.00 10.91
CA TRP A 349 -9.84 1.07 11.50
C TRP A 349 -8.98 -0.17 11.25
N GLU A 350 -9.53 -1.36 11.38
CA GLU A 350 -8.79 -2.61 11.19
C GLU A 350 -8.20 -2.77 9.79
N ASP A 351 -8.89 -2.23 8.77
CA ASP A 351 -8.46 -2.26 7.38
C ASP A 351 -7.44 -1.15 7.05
N ILE A 352 -7.57 0.03 7.67
CA ILE A 352 -6.77 1.22 7.34
C ILE A 352 -5.59 1.47 8.27
N GLU A 353 -5.57 0.88 9.47
CA GLU A 353 -4.54 1.17 10.48
C GLU A 353 -3.11 0.91 9.97
N THR A 354 -2.91 -0.14 9.18
CA THR A 354 -1.60 -0.49 8.63
C THR A 354 -1.08 0.61 7.68
N ILE A 355 -1.95 1.15 6.83
CA ILE A 355 -1.62 2.25 5.91
C ILE A 355 -1.22 3.49 6.70
N ILE A 356 -2.02 3.84 7.72
CA ILE A 356 -1.80 5.04 8.54
C ILE A 356 -0.50 4.90 9.35
N LYS A 357 -0.30 3.77 10.03
CA LYS A 357 0.90 3.51 10.83
C LYS A 357 2.17 3.47 9.99
N PHE A 358 2.12 2.80 8.83
CA PHE A 358 3.27 2.69 7.94
C PHE A 358 3.57 4.03 7.27
N GLY A 359 2.55 4.78 6.85
CA GLY A 359 2.70 6.15 6.36
C GLY A 359 3.32 7.09 7.40
N ALA A 360 2.88 7.00 8.65
CA ALA A 360 3.45 7.79 9.75
C ALA A 360 4.94 7.47 10.00
N LEU A 361 5.34 6.22 9.77
CA LEU A 361 6.73 5.79 9.91
C LEU A 361 7.63 6.23 8.75
N GLN A 362 7.10 6.30 7.53
CA GLN A 362 7.87 6.59 6.33
C GLN A 362 7.93 8.08 5.98
N ASP A 363 6.89 8.84 6.31
CA ASP A 363 6.74 10.25 5.89
C ASP A 363 6.38 11.14 7.08
N ASP A 364 7.33 11.98 7.49
CA ASP A 364 7.14 12.95 8.58
C ASP A 364 5.99 13.94 8.31
N LYS A 365 5.77 14.33 7.05
CA LYS A 365 4.67 15.24 6.69
C LYS A 365 3.32 14.54 6.78
N PHE A 366 3.28 13.26 6.44
CA PHE A 366 2.10 12.43 6.63
C PHE A 366 1.80 12.26 8.12
N TYR A 367 2.83 11.96 8.95
CA TYR A 367 2.67 11.86 10.40
C TYR A 367 2.10 13.13 11.03
N GLU A 368 2.59 14.31 10.64
CA GLU A 368 2.09 15.58 11.20
C GLU A 368 0.59 15.80 10.99
N ARG A 369 0.00 15.17 9.97
CA ARG A 369 -1.44 15.14 9.75
C ARG A 369 -2.10 13.95 10.44
N ALA A 370 -1.48 12.77 10.33
CA ALA A 370 -2.03 11.52 10.84
C ALA A 370 -2.14 11.50 12.37
N LYS A 371 -1.31 12.22 13.11
CA LYS A 371 -1.32 12.26 14.58
C LYS A 371 -2.69 12.65 15.17
N GLU A 372 -3.51 13.40 14.44
CA GLU A 372 -4.84 13.83 14.86
C GLU A 372 -5.89 12.70 14.75
N PHE A 373 -5.67 11.72 13.88
CA PHE A 373 -6.57 10.57 13.66
C PHE A 373 -5.87 9.20 13.82
N LEU A 374 -4.63 9.19 14.29
CA LEU A 374 -3.94 7.96 14.69
C LEU A 374 -4.46 7.52 16.05
N VAL A 375 -5.48 6.68 16.03
CA VAL A 375 -6.22 6.27 17.23
C VAL A 375 -5.76 4.93 17.78
N PHE A 376 -5.92 4.77 19.08
CA PHE A 376 -5.70 3.54 19.82
C PHE A 376 -6.93 3.22 20.65
N LYS A 377 -7.24 1.94 20.78
CA LYS A 377 -8.31 1.50 21.68
C LYS A 377 -7.77 1.37 23.09
N ASN A 378 -8.47 1.88 24.09
CA ASN A 378 -8.06 1.75 25.49
C ASN A 378 -8.72 0.56 26.18
N SER A 379 -8.35 0.31 27.43
CA SER A 379 -8.86 -0.77 28.27
C SER A 379 -10.37 -0.72 28.52
N ASP A 380 -11.01 0.45 28.36
CA ASP A 380 -12.45 0.65 28.49
C ASP A 380 -13.18 0.55 27.14
N ASN A 381 -12.51 0.04 26.09
CA ASN A 381 -13.00 -0.04 24.72
C ASN A 381 -13.31 1.31 24.06
N GLN A 382 -12.75 2.40 24.56
CA GLN A 382 -12.86 3.72 23.95
C GLN A 382 -11.66 3.99 23.05
N TRP A 383 -11.90 4.79 22.00
CA TRP A 383 -10.84 5.25 21.10
C TRP A 383 -10.24 6.57 21.59
N THR A 384 -8.93 6.67 21.54
CA THR A 384 -8.19 7.87 21.94
C THR A 384 -6.96 8.07 21.05
N THR A 385 -6.55 9.32 20.85
CA THR A 385 -5.27 9.66 20.25
C THR A 385 -4.21 9.82 21.34
N ILE A 386 -2.93 9.87 20.96
CA ILE A 386 -1.85 10.12 21.91
C ILE A 386 -2.01 11.51 22.58
N ALA A 387 -2.43 12.51 21.81
CA ALA A 387 -2.66 13.85 22.33
C ALA A 387 -3.81 13.89 23.37
N GLU A 388 -4.92 13.19 23.08
CA GLU A 388 -6.04 13.07 24.02
C GLU A 388 -5.64 12.32 25.31
N TYR A 389 -4.86 11.23 25.17
CA TYR A 389 -4.33 10.49 26.33
C TYR A 389 -3.45 11.39 27.21
N GLN A 390 -2.50 12.11 26.62
CA GLN A 390 -1.61 13.03 27.33
C GLN A 390 -2.36 14.19 28.00
N SER A 391 -3.42 14.69 27.37
CA SER A 391 -4.27 15.74 27.95
C SER A 391 -5.01 15.27 29.20
N LYS A 392 -5.45 14.00 29.22
CA LYS A 392 -6.10 13.37 30.39
C LYS A 392 -5.08 13.02 31.50
N HIS A 393 -3.87 12.64 31.10
CA HIS A 393 -2.82 12.15 32.01
C HIS A 393 -1.52 12.94 31.83
N PRO A 394 -1.48 14.23 32.22
CA PRO A 394 -0.30 15.08 32.03
C PRO A 394 0.91 14.55 32.80
N ASN A 395 2.06 14.54 32.13
CA ASN A 395 3.35 14.08 32.68
C ASN A 395 3.42 12.60 33.10
N GLN A 396 2.48 11.77 32.67
CA GLN A 396 2.50 10.33 32.92
C GLN A 396 3.03 9.58 31.69
N ALA A 397 3.59 8.38 31.92
CA ALA A 397 3.90 7.46 30.86
C ALA A 397 2.60 6.95 30.19
N ILE A 398 2.70 6.54 28.93
CA ILE A 398 1.61 5.87 28.23
C ILE A 398 1.72 4.38 28.50
N TYR A 399 0.74 3.84 29.21
CA TYR A 399 0.67 2.41 29.50
C TYR A 399 0.02 1.68 28.34
N TYR A 400 0.61 0.53 27.95
CA TYR A 400 0.03 -0.27 26.87
C TYR A 400 0.15 -1.78 27.13
N THR A 401 -0.69 -2.54 26.45
CA THR A 401 -0.66 -4.01 26.43
C THR A 401 -1.09 -4.54 25.06
N HIS A 402 -0.74 -5.78 24.74
CA HIS A 402 -1.25 -6.51 23.58
C HIS A 402 -2.17 -7.67 23.97
N GLU A 403 -2.22 -8.01 25.25
CA GLU A 403 -3.01 -9.12 25.79
C GLU A 403 -3.86 -8.70 26.99
N ALA A 404 -5.04 -9.31 27.07
CA ALA A 404 -5.84 -9.27 28.30
C ALA A 404 -5.21 -10.21 29.33
N GLY A 405 -5.11 -9.76 30.57
CA GLY A 405 -4.54 -10.58 31.63
C GLY A 405 -4.66 -9.89 33.00
N HIS A 406 -4.13 -10.55 34.03
CA HIS A 406 -4.19 -10.07 35.42
C HIS A 406 -3.57 -8.68 35.60
N PHE A 407 -2.56 -8.32 34.83
CA PHE A 407 -1.98 -6.96 34.88
C PHE A 407 -2.99 -5.90 34.46
N LEU A 408 -3.74 -6.15 33.39
CA LEU A 408 -4.74 -5.19 32.94
C LEU A 408 -5.78 -4.91 34.03
N GLU A 409 -6.21 -5.95 34.77
CA GLU A 409 -7.16 -5.78 35.88
C GLU A 409 -6.57 -4.93 37.02
N LEU A 410 -5.28 -5.11 37.35
CA LEU A 410 -4.59 -4.28 38.36
C LEU A 410 -4.60 -2.79 37.98
N TYR A 411 -4.31 -2.48 36.70
CA TYR A 411 -4.32 -1.10 36.22
C TYR A 411 -5.75 -0.52 36.16
N LYS A 412 -6.74 -1.34 35.79
CA LYS A 412 -8.16 -0.94 35.81
C LYS A 412 -8.65 -0.65 37.23
N GLU A 413 -8.31 -1.49 38.23
CA GLU A 413 -8.67 -1.24 39.65
C GLU A 413 -8.16 0.12 40.11
N LYS A 414 -7.03 0.57 39.59
CA LYS A 414 -6.44 1.89 39.87
C LYS A 414 -6.93 3.00 38.95
N LYS A 415 -7.85 2.72 38.02
CA LYS A 415 -8.37 3.66 37.03
C LYS A 415 -7.26 4.26 36.14
N ILE A 416 -6.22 3.48 35.85
CA ILE A 416 -5.14 3.85 34.95
C ILE A 416 -5.54 3.40 33.55
N GLU A 417 -5.57 4.33 32.61
CA GLU A 417 -5.89 4.04 31.21
C GLU A 417 -4.73 3.28 30.55
N VAL A 418 -5.06 2.16 29.89
CA VAL A 418 -4.08 1.30 29.21
C VAL A 418 -4.48 1.17 27.73
N LEU A 419 -3.55 1.38 26.82
CA LEU A 419 -3.81 1.27 25.38
C LEU A 419 -3.59 -0.15 24.88
N TRP A 420 -4.43 -0.59 23.94
CA TRP A 420 -4.22 -1.80 23.17
C TRP A 420 -3.30 -1.49 21.99
N ILE A 421 -2.10 -2.06 21.99
CA ILE A 421 -1.13 -1.94 20.89
C ILE A 421 -0.65 -3.35 20.54
N ARG A 422 -0.78 -3.74 19.26
CA ARG A 422 -0.39 -5.08 18.81
C ARG A 422 1.12 -5.29 18.94
N SER A 423 1.53 -6.55 19.16
CA SER A 423 2.93 -6.95 19.12
C SER A 423 3.38 -7.23 17.69
N SER A 424 3.41 -6.19 16.84
CA SER A 424 3.88 -6.26 15.45
C SER A 424 5.14 -5.40 15.27
N PRO A 425 5.99 -5.67 14.27
CA PRO A 425 7.16 -4.83 13.98
C PRO A 425 6.78 -3.39 13.67
N ILE A 426 5.65 -3.17 13.01
CA ILE A 426 5.14 -1.83 12.69
C ILE A 426 4.77 -1.10 13.97
N ASP A 427 4.04 -1.74 14.88
CA ASP A 427 3.64 -1.14 16.15
C ASP A 427 4.86 -0.84 17.04
N GLN A 428 5.86 -1.74 17.09
CA GLN A 428 7.10 -1.51 17.83
C GLN A 428 7.93 -0.35 17.26
N ALA A 429 7.99 -0.23 15.93
CA ALA A 429 8.62 0.90 15.28
C ALA A 429 7.85 2.21 15.53
N LEU A 430 6.51 2.14 15.50
CA LEU A 430 5.63 3.27 15.78
C LEU A 430 5.81 3.79 17.21
N ILE A 431 5.84 2.92 18.22
CA ILE A 431 6.10 3.30 19.62
C ILE A 431 7.43 4.07 19.71
N ARG A 432 8.53 3.52 19.16
CA ARG A 432 9.85 4.19 19.19
C ARG A 432 9.83 5.57 18.52
N MET A 433 9.12 5.68 17.39
CA MET A 433 8.97 6.95 16.69
C MET A 433 8.16 7.94 17.52
N LEU A 434 7.04 7.51 18.15
CA LEU A 434 6.21 8.33 19.02
C LEU A 434 6.97 8.80 20.24
N GLU A 435 7.72 7.92 20.92
CA GLU A 435 8.61 8.28 22.07
C GLU A 435 9.58 9.39 21.66
N LYS A 436 10.24 9.24 20.51
CA LYS A 436 11.19 10.25 20.00
C LYS A 436 10.53 11.58 19.65
N LYS A 437 9.33 11.56 19.09
CA LYS A 437 8.63 12.79 18.63
C LYS A 437 7.90 13.53 19.76
N THR A 438 7.31 12.78 20.70
CA THR A 438 6.50 13.37 21.78
C THR A 438 7.27 13.57 23.08
N GLY A 439 8.40 12.88 23.25
CA GLY A 439 9.17 12.87 24.49
C GLY A 439 8.50 12.07 25.63
N VAL A 440 7.40 11.34 25.34
CA VAL A 440 6.68 10.54 26.33
C VAL A 440 7.10 9.09 26.26
N ASN A 441 7.38 8.47 27.39
CA ASN A 441 7.73 7.07 27.47
C ASN A 441 6.52 6.17 27.39
N PHE A 442 6.59 5.13 26.57
CA PHE A 442 5.62 4.05 26.53
C PHE A 442 6.08 2.93 27.44
N LYS A 443 5.21 2.51 28.36
CA LYS A 443 5.48 1.43 29.32
C LYS A 443 4.49 0.29 29.11
N ARG A 444 5.03 -0.87 28.82
CA ARG A 444 4.21 -2.07 28.76
C ARG A 444 3.90 -2.54 30.17
N ILE A 445 2.63 -2.79 30.47
CA ILE A 445 2.14 -3.05 31.84
C ILE A 445 2.70 -4.33 32.46
N ASP A 446 3.17 -5.26 31.67
CA ASP A 446 3.76 -6.54 32.08
C ASP A 446 5.31 -6.56 32.07
N ALA A 447 5.92 -5.45 31.67
CA ALA A 447 7.39 -5.31 31.58
C ALA A 447 7.98 -4.37 32.65
N HIS A 448 7.14 -3.60 33.31
CA HIS A 448 7.58 -2.64 34.31
C HIS A 448 6.65 -2.64 35.51
N MET A 449 7.24 -2.75 36.71
CA MET A 449 6.47 -2.59 37.95
C MET A 449 6.39 -1.10 38.27
N ASP A 450 5.24 -0.51 37.99
CA ASP A 450 5.01 0.89 38.27
C ASP A 450 4.64 1.09 39.75
N GLU A 451 5.08 2.23 40.33
CA GLU A 451 4.79 2.56 41.72
C GLU A 451 3.29 2.63 42.01
N HIS A 452 2.46 2.91 40.99
CA HIS A 452 1.00 2.99 41.14
C HIS A 452 0.32 1.67 41.47
N ILE A 453 0.93 0.51 41.10
CA ILE A 453 0.38 -0.82 41.43
C ILE A 453 0.92 -1.37 42.74
N LEU A 454 1.89 -0.68 43.37
CA LEU A 454 2.41 -1.01 44.68
C LEU A 454 1.51 -0.41 45.77
N ASP A 455 1.53 -1.03 46.94
CA ASP A 455 0.89 -0.51 48.18
C ASP A 455 1.97 -0.07 49.17
N PRO A 456 2.40 1.20 49.11
CA PRO A 456 3.47 1.70 49.99
C PRO A 456 3.07 1.69 51.47
N THR A 457 1.77 1.64 51.79
CA THR A 457 1.30 1.62 53.19
C THR A 457 1.52 0.24 53.85
N LYS A 458 1.61 -0.80 53.04
CA LYS A 458 1.84 -2.18 53.48
C LYS A 458 3.26 -2.68 53.28
N GLU A 459 4.09 -1.88 52.67
CA GLU A 459 5.53 -2.17 52.57
C GLU A 459 6.14 -1.96 53.96
N LYS A 460 6.11 -3.01 54.75
CA LYS A 460 6.69 -2.98 56.11
C LYS A 460 8.21 -2.87 56.00
N SER A 461 8.71 -1.70 56.24
CA SER A 461 10.11 -1.35 56.33
C SER A 461 10.75 -1.70 57.71
N LEU A 462 10.08 -2.53 58.51
CA LEU A 462 10.66 -3.02 59.75
C LEU A 462 11.85 -3.93 59.41
N LEU A 463 13.04 -3.45 59.72
CA LEU A 463 14.27 -4.23 59.64
C LEU A 463 14.38 -5.10 60.90
N ASP A 464 14.75 -6.35 60.72
CA ASP A 464 15.09 -7.25 61.82
C ASP A 464 16.46 -6.93 62.46
N ALA A 465 16.85 -7.75 63.42
CA ALA A 465 18.14 -7.62 64.08
C ALA A 465 19.36 -7.75 63.13
N ASP A 466 19.14 -8.37 61.94
CA ASP A 466 20.15 -8.53 60.89
C ASP A 466 20.07 -7.46 59.80
N GLY A 467 19.17 -6.46 59.95
CA GLY A 467 18.98 -5.37 58.99
C GLY A 467 18.20 -5.76 57.73
N ARG A 468 17.44 -6.86 57.74
CA ARG A 468 16.66 -7.36 56.59
C ARG A 468 15.18 -7.09 56.78
N SER A 469 14.51 -6.68 55.71
CA SER A 469 13.05 -6.50 55.70
C SER A 469 12.30 -7.84 55.62
N GLU A 470 11.07 -7.90 56.11
CA GLU A 470 10.20 -9.09 55.96
C GLU A 470 10.04 -9.51 54.48
N SER A 471 9.99 -8.55 53.57
CA SER A 471 9.93 -8.80 52.13
C SER A 471 11.22 -9.48 51.64
N ALA A 472 12.40 -9.06 52.09
CA ALA A 472 13.67 -9.69 51.70
C ALA A 472 13.76 -11.15 52.16
N LYS A 473 13.29 -11.45 53.38
CA LYS A 473 13.24 -12.84 53.91
C LYS A 473 12.29 -13.71 53.12
N LEU A 474 11.14 -13.17 52.74
CA LEU A 474 10.16 -13.88 51.94
C LEU A 474 10.71 -14.17 50.53
N ALA A 475 11.38 -13.21 49.90
CA ALA A 475 12.03 -13.42 48.61
C ALA A 475 13.11 -14.50 48.68
N GLU A 476 13.97 -14.47 49.74
CA GLU A 476 15.01 -15.48 49.95
C GLU A 476 14.41 -16.87 50.21
N PHE A 477 13.30 -16.98 50.97
CA PHE A 477 12.57 -18.22 51.18
C PHE A 477 12.07 -18.82 49.87
N PHE A 478 11.38 -18.02 49.03
CA PHE A 478 10.86 -18.48 47.74
C PHE A 478 12.00 -18.87 46.81
N LYS A 479 13.11 -18.09 46.74
CA LYS A 479 14.28 -18.40 45.92
C LYS A 479 14.91 -19.73 46.32
N LYS A 480 15.09 -19.99 47.62
CA LYS A 480 15.65 -21.23 48.13
C LYS A 480 14.77 -22.44 47.84
N LYS A 481 13.45 -22.28 47.93
CA LYS A 481 12.49 -23.37 47.69
C LYS A 481 12.24 -23.66 46.21
N LEU A 482 12.40 -22.67 45.35
CA LEU A 482 12.19 -22.83 43.92
C LEU A 482 13.32 -23.58 43.20
N GLU A 483 14.56 -23.47 43.73
CA GLU A 483 15.77 -24.12 43.18
C GLU A 483 16.04 -23.85 41.70
N LEU A 484 15.59 -22.67 41.19
CA LEU A 484 15.86 -22.20 39.85
C LEU A 484 16.86 -21.04 39.89
N ASP A 485 17.65 -20.92 38.81
CA ASP A 485 18.61 -19.80 38.65
C ASP A 485 17.88 -18.57 38.08
N LEU A 486 17.07 -17.92 38.95
CA LEU A 486 16.35 -16.68 38.61
C LEU A 486 16.33 -15.73 39.83
N GLU A 487 16.05 -14.47 39.53
CA GLU A 487 15.86 -13.46 40.59
C GLU A 487 14.43 -13.59 41.16
N VAL A 488 14.30 -13.44 42.49
CA VAL A 488 13.03 -13.43 43.18
C VAL A 488 12.92 -12.14 43.99
N GLU A 489 11.82 -11.42 43.78
CA GLU A 489 11.47 -10.22 44.54
C GLU A 489 10.15 -10.42 45.26
N ALA A 490 10.02 -9.85 46.43
CA ALA A 490 8.78 -9.82 47.19
C ALA A 490 8.31 -8.37 47.30
N LYS A 491 7.11 -8.08 46.82
CA LYS A 491 6.52 -6.73 46.75
C LYS A 491 5.10 -6.72 47.28
N SER A 492 4.71 -5.62 47.90
CA SER A 492 3.34 -5.40 48.34
C SER A 492 2.53 -4.81 47.18
N LEU A 493 1.70 -5.63 46.52
CA LEU A 493 0.80 -5.12 45.48
C LEU A 493 -0.47 -4.51 46.10
N SER A 494 -1.07 -3.58 45.39
CA SER A 494 -2.34 -2.96 45.80
C SER A 494 -3.51 -3.95 45.79
N SER A 495 -3.49 -4.95 44.91
CA SER A 495 -4.46 -6.06 44.88
C SER A 495 -3.91 -7.28 45.60
N SER A 496 -4.76 -7.95 46.37
CA SER A 496 -4.42 -9.23 47.00
C SER A 496 -4.75 -10.45 46.15
N ASN A 497 -5.35 -10.26 44.97
CA ASN A 497 -5.84 -11.36 44.15
C ASN A 497 -4.73 -12.08 43.35
N LEU A 498 -3.71 -11.37 42.91
CA LEU A 498 -2.60 -11.92 42.16
C LEU A 498 -1.50 -12.41 43.12
N PRO A 499 -1.22 -13.73 43.21
CA PRO A 499 -0.22 -14.24 44.12
C PRO A 499 1.22 -13.94 43.68
N ALA A 500 1.53 -14.11 42.40
CA ALA A 500 2.84 -13.89 41.84
C ALA A 500 2.77 -13.71 40.30
N PHE A 501 3.87 -13.22 39.73
CA PHE A 501 4.05 -13.06 38.28
C PHE A 501 5.52 -13.04 37.88
N LEU A 502 5.78 -13.18 36.58
CA LEU A 502 7.11 -13.05 35.99
C LEU A 502 7.26 -11.65 35.38
N LEU A 503 8.32 -10.96 35.71
CA LEU A 503 8.66 -9.64 35.20
C LEU A 503 9.86 -9.77 34.26
N LEU A 504 9.66 -9.36 32.98
CA LEU A 504 10.75 -9.20 32.01
C LEU A 504 11.05 -7.72 31.84
N LYS A 505 12.33 -7.34 31.83
CA LYS A 505 12.73 -5.96 31.56
C LYS A 505 12.27 -5.56 30.15
N GLU A 506 11.87 -4.32 29.99
CA GLU A 506 11.31 -3.80 28.73
C GLU A 506 12.24 -4.05 27.51
N GLU A 507 13.55 -3.85 27.68
CA GLU A 507 14.53 -4.06 26.61
C GLU A 507 14.63 -5.54 26.20
N GLU A 508 14.65 -6.45 27.17
CA GLU A 508 14.69 -7.90 26.95
C GLU A 508 13.42 -8.38 26.25
N ARG A 509 12.28 -7.82 26.63
CA ARG A 509 10.97 -8.14 26.03
C ARG A 509 10.86 -7.62 24.60
N ARG A 510 11.26 -6.37 24.34
CA ARG A 510 11.31 -5.81 22.97
C ARG A 510 12.22 -6.63 22.06
N LEU A 511 13.36 -7.10 22.59
CA LEU A 511 14.26 -7.98 21.87
C LEU A 511 13.61 -9.34 21.56
N ARG A 512 12.96 -9.95 22.55
CA ARG A 512 12.23 -11.23 22.37
C ARG A 512 11.11 -11.12 21.33
N ASP A 513 10.29 -10.09 21.40
CA ASP A 513 9.20 -9.87 20.46
C ASP A 513 9.72 -9.67 19.03
N SER A 514 10.84 -8.96 18.86
CA SER A 514 11.50 -8.79 17.57
C SER A 514 12.01 -10.11 17.00
N LEU A 515 12.63 -10.95 17.83
CA LEU A 515 13.17 -12.25 17.42
C LEU A 515 12.07 -13.27 17.13
N ALA A 516 11.00 -13.30 17.92
CA ALA A 516 9.85 -14.19 17.69
C ALA A 516 9.19 -13.92 16.32
N TYR A 517 9.19 -12.67 15.87
CA TYR A 517 8.69 -12.32 14.55
C TYR A 517 9.61 -12.83 13.41
N HIS A 518 10.92 -12.64 13.55
CA HIS A 518 11.88 -13.07 12.51
C HIS A 518 12.02 -14.61 12.44
N ASN A 519 11.80 -15.31 13.55
CA ASN A 519 12.02 -16.75 13.67
C ASN A 519 10.76 -17.61 13.51
N ARG A 520 9.63 -17.08 13.05
CA ARG A 520 8.47 -17.90 12.69
C ARG A 520 8.80 -19.01 11.67
N SER A 521 9.94 -18.92 11.00
CA SER A 521 10.43 -19.87 9.99
C SER A 521 11.59 -20.77 10.44
N SER A 522 12.17 -20.62 11.63
CA SER A 522 13.32 -21.45 12.05
C SER A 522 13.32 -21.75 13.55
N GLY A 523 13.45 -23.02 13.90
CA GLY A 523 13.33 -23.59 15.24
C GLY A 523 14.31 -23.12 16.34
N SER A 524 14.92 -21.95 16.22
CA SER A 524 15.95 -21.44 17.15
C SER A 524 15.43 -20.68 18.38
N ILE A 525 14.11 -20.67 18.61
CA ILE A 525 13.53 -19.93 19.76
C ILE A 525 13.93 -20.54 21.11
N LYS A 526 14.17 -21.86 21.19
CA LYS A 526 14.53 -22.54 22.44
C LYS A 526 15.89 -22.08 23.02
N GLU A 527 16.88 -21.84 22.15
CA GLU A 527 18.22 -21.44 22.62
C GLU A 527 18.25 -20.01 23.13
N PHE A 528 17.43 -19.13 22.61
CA PHE A 528 17.42 -17.71 22.96
C PHE A 528 16.66 -17.43 24.27
N ASN A 529 15.57 -18.16 24.52
CA ASN A 529 14.84 -18.06 25.79
C ASN A 529 15.69 -18.44 27.01
N SER A 530 16.78 -19.18 26.81
CA SER A 530 17.73 -19.54 27.89
C SER A 530 18.60 -18.38 28.39
N PHE A 531 18.72 -17.30 27.60
CA PHE A 531 19.51 -16.12 27.97
C PHE A 531 18.70 -15.03 28.68
N ILE A 532 17.36 -15.07 28.57
CA ILE A 532 16.46 -14.10 29.20
C ILE A 532 15.93 -14.70 30.49
N LYS A 533 16.37 -14.17 31.64
CA LYS A 533 15.92 -14.64 32.95
C LYS A 533 14.88 -13.68 33.52
N PRO A 534 13.59 -14.06 33.58
CA PRO A 534 12.60 -13.25 34.22
C PRO A 534 12.83 -13.13 35.72
N THR A 535 12.44 -12.02 36.31
CA THR A 535 12.36 -11.87 37.77
C THR A 535 11.03 -12.42 38.25
N PHE A 536 11.04 -13.36 39.17
CA PHE A 536 9.83 -13.88 39.82
C PHE A 536 9.40 -12.97 40.96
N VAL A 537 8.24 -12.32 40.81
CA VAL A 537 7.74 -11.39 41.81
C VAL A 537 6.61 -12.05 42.60
N VAL A 538 6.74 -12.10 43.91
CA VAL A 538 5.72 -12.64 44.82
C VAL A 538 5.02 -11.50 45.56
N ASN A 539 3.69 -11.57 45.66
CA ASN A 539 2.86 -10.55 46.29
C ASN A 539 2.74 -10.82 47.81
N THR A 540 3.37 -9.99 48.61
CA THR A 540 3.33 -10.11 50.08
C THR A 540 1.94 -9.93 50.67
N ASN A 541 0.98 -9.26 49.94
CA ASN A 541 -0.40 -9.06 50.38
C ASN A 541 -1.33 -10.24 50.07
N ASN A 542 -0.85 -11.21 49.28
CA ASN A 542 -1.66 -12.37 48.91
C ASN A 542 -1.66 -13.42 50.04
N LYS A 543 -2.85 -13.88 50.41
CA LYS A 543 -3.07 -14.86 51.47
C LYS A 543 -2.39 -16.20 51.24
N LEU A 544 -2.33 -16.66 49.99
CA LEU A 544 -1.66 -17.90 49.62
C LEU A 544 -0.14 -17.80 49.84
N ILE A 545 0.47 -16.69 49.46
CA ILE A 545 1.90 -16.43 49.65
C ILE A 545 2.26 -16.44 51.15
N GLN A 546 1.47 -15.78 51.98
CA GLN A 546 1.64 -15.78 53.45
C GLN A 546 1.47 -17.17 54.05
N ALA A 547 0.45 -17.93 53.61
CA ALA A 547 0.20 -19.29 54.06
C ALA A 547 1.36 -20.25 53.67
N ILE A 548 1.89 -20.15 52.45
CA ILE A 548 3.04 -20.99 52.01
C ILE A 548 4.28 -20.71 52.89
N HIS A 549 4.55 -19.46 53.22
CA HIS A 549 5.62 -19.09 54.10
C HIS A 549 5.48 -19.72 55.49
N HIS A 550 4.25 -19.72 56.03
CA HIS A 550 3.96 -20.36 57.33
C HIS A 550 4.09 -21.89 57.28
N VAL A 551 3.55 -22.52 56.20
CA VAL A 551 3.69 -23.97 55.96
C VAL A 551 5.16 -24.39 55.87
N GLY A 552 6.03 -23.51 55.35
CA GLY A 552 7.46 -23.76 55.26
C GLY A 552 8.16 -23.99 56.59
N GLN A 553 7.56 -23.58 57.72
CA GLN A 553 8.06 -23.83 59.09
C GLN A 553 7.65 -25.20 59.62
N THR A 554 6.55 -25.78 59.13
CA THR A 554 5.97 -27.03 59.65
C THR A 554 6.12 -28.21 58.69
N ASP A 555 6.05 -27.95 57.38
CA ASP A 555 6.13 -28.96 56.30
C ASP A 555 6.97 -28.41 55.13
N PRO A 556 8.29 -28.49 55.21
CA PRO A 556 9.20 -27.92 54.20
C PRO A 556 9.06 -28.51 52.80
N GLU A 557 8.61 -29.79 52.69
CA GLU A 557 8.43 -30.46 51.41
C GLU A 557 7.17 -29.99 50.70
N LEU A 558 6.05 -29.90 51.44
CA LEU A 558 4.82 -29.33 50.88
C LEU A 558 5.01 -27.84 50.48
N ALA A 559 5.75 -27.08 51.29
CA ALA A 559 6.05 -25.68 50.93
C ALA A 559 6.84 -25.59 49.62
N GLN A 560 7.78 -26.47 49.34
CA GLN A 560 8.53 -26.50 48.09
C GLN A 560 7.61 -26.80 46.92
N GLN A 561 6.71 -27.76 47.03
CA GLN A 561 5.72 -28.08 46.02
C GLN A 561 4.78 -26.88 45.72
N LEU A 562 4.28 -26.22 46.77
CA LEU A 562 3.39 -25.06 46.64
C LEU A 562 4.12 -23.84 46.04
N VAL A 563 5.39 -23.62 46.38
CA VAL A 563 6.19 -22.55 45.75
C VAL A 563 6.35 -22.82 44.26
N ARG A 564 6.58 -24.06 43.88
CA ARG A 564 6.66 -24.44 42.45
C ARG A 564 5.32 -24.27 41.74
N GLU A 565 4.19 -24.64 42.39
CA GLU A 565 2.85 -24.42 41.85
C GLU A 565 2.60 -22.93 41.56
N VAL A 566 2.95 -22.03 42.50
CA VAL A 566 2.73 -20.60 42.28
C VAL A 566 3.58 -20.04 41.14
N TYR A 567 4.85 -20.53 41.03
CA TYR A 567 5.71 -20.16 39.91
C TYR A 567 5.13 -20.62 38.55
N ASP A 568 4.69 -21.88 38.50
CA ASP A 568 4.18 -22.45 37.27
C ASP A 568 2.80 -21.83 36.88
N LEU A 569 1.97 -21.49 37.86
CA LEU A 569 0.75 -20.72 37.61
C LEU A 569 1.05 -19.32 37.07
N ALA A 570 2.08 -18.65 37.57
CA ALA A 570 2.54 -17.38 37.04
C ALA A 570 3.04 -17.51 35.59
N SER A 571 3.85 -18.54 35.30
CA SER A 571 4.35 -18.85 33.96
C SER A 571 3.21 -19.16 32.99
N LEU A 572 2.24 -19.97 33.41
CA LEU A 572 1.08 -20.35 32.60
C LEU A 572 0.21 -19.13 32.28
N SER A 573 -0.05 -18.28 33.29
CA SER A 573 -0.90 -17.09 33.13
C SER A 573 -0.31 -16.08 32.12
N GLN A 574 1.00 -16.10 31.95
CA GLN A 574 1.74 -15.21 31.02
C GLN A 574 2.18 -15.95 29.73
N ARG A 575 1.71 -17.19 29.51
CA ARG A 575 2.05 -18.03 28.34
C ARG A 575 3.55 -18.28 28.18
N GLU A 576 4.28 -18.31 29.29
CA GLU A 576 5.74 -18.55 29.33
C GLU A 576 6.07 -20.04 29.53
N MET A 577 5.07 -20.91 29.67
CA MET A 577 5.22 -22.35 29.89
C MET A 577 5.28 -23.11 28.57
N ASP A 578 6.30 -23.93 28.40
CA ASP A 578 6.39 -24.85 27.26
C ASP A 578 5.53 -26.12 27.45
N PRO A 579 5.30 -26.92 26.39
CA PRO A 579 4.46 -28.13 26.49
C PRO A 579 5.00 -29.17 27.46
N GLU A 580 6.32 -29.26 27.66
CA GLU A 580 6.96 -30.18 28.57
C GLU A 580 6.73 -29.77 30.03
N GLY A 581 6.95 -28.48 30.33
CA GLY A 581 6.64 -27.86 31.62
C GLY A 581 5.15 -27.96 31.98
N LEU A 582 4.25 -27.88 31.00
CA LEU A 582 2.81 -28.05 31.23
C LEU A 582 2.47 -29.46 31.70
N THR A 583 3.11 -30.49 31.14
CA THR A 583 2.90 -31.89 31.55
C THR A 583 3.37 -32.11 32.99
N ASP A 584 4.55 -31.57 33.34
CA ASP A 584 5.09 -31.67 34.70
C ASP A 584 4.23 -30.89 35.71
N PHE A 585 3.74 -29.73 35.33
CA PHE A 585 2.80 -28.94 36.14
C PHE A 585 1.53 -29.70 36.44
N ILE A 586 0.86 -30.29 35.43
CA ILE A 586 -0.37 -31.05 35.61
C ILE A 586 -0.13 -32.23 36.57
N THR A 587 0.93 -32.99 36.39
CA THR A 587 1.28 -34.14 37.25
C THR A 587 1.47 -33.72 38.69
N ARG A 588 2.23 -32.69 38.95
CA ARG A 588 2.51 -32.15 40.28
C ARG A 588 1.28 -31.55 40.93
N SER A 589 0.51 -30.74 40.17
CA SER A 589 -0.72 -30.10 40.64
C SER A 589 -1.75 -31.16 41.10
N THR A 590 -1.91 -32.27 40.35
CA THR A 590 -2.76 -33.38 40.74
C THR A 590 -2.30 -33.99 42.07
N SER A 591 -0.97 -34.22 42.21
CA SER A 591 -0.41 -34.75 43.46
C SER A 591 -0.60 -33.82 44.68
N VAL A 592 -0.46 -32.51 44.48
CA VAL A 592 -0.70 -31.49 45.53
C VAL A 592 -2.17 -31.51 45.96
N LEU A 593 -3.11 -31.55 44.99
CA LEU A 593 -4.57 -31.64 45.26
C LEU A 593 -4.94 -32.92 46.02
N GLU A 594 -4.37 -34.09 45.64
CA GLU A 594 -4.58 -35.35 46.37
C GLU A 594 -4.13 -35.23 47.81
N LYS A 595 -2.92 -34.70 48.08
CA LYS A 595 -2.40 -34.51 49.43
C LYS A 595 -3.29 -33.57 50.27
N LEU A 596 -3.80 -32.48 49.66
CA LEU A 596 -4.72 -31.58 50.34
C LEU A 596 -6.05 -32.24 50.69
N VAL A 597 -6.64 -32.99 49.76
CA VAL A 597 -7.90 -33.73 50.01
C VAL A 597 -7.70 -34.75 51.12
N LEU A 598 -6.61 -35.52 51.11
CA LEU A 598 -6.29 -36.51 52.16
C LEU A 598 -6.13 -35.87 53.55
N LYS A 599 -5.47 -34.67 53.64
CA LYS A 599 -5.34 -33.94 54.91
C LYS A 599 -6.68 -33.39 55.42
N VAL A 600 -7.60 -33.05 54.55
CA VAL A 600 -8.94 -32.56 54.94
C VAL A 600 -9.88 -33.72 55.31
N SER A 601 -9.71 -34.90 54.66
CA SER A 601 -10.51 -36.11 54.91
C SER A 601 -10.08 -36.89 56.14
N ASN A 602 -8.83 -36.70 56.63
CA ASN A 602 -8.30 -37.32 57.84
C ASN A 602 -7.69 -36.21 58.71
N PRO A 603 -8.50 -35.43 59.48
CA PRO A 603 -8.05 -34.35 60.31
C PRO A 603 -7.21 -34.81 61.52
#